data_10200bb5cd81c140c85e356a3253d92b
#
_entry.id   10200bb5cd81c140c85e356a3253d92b
#
_cell.length_a   1.000
_cell.length_b   1.000
_cell.length_c   1.000
_cell.angle_alpha   90.00
_cell.angle_beta   90.00
_cell.angle_gamma   90.00
#
_symmetry.space_group_name_H-M   'P 1'
#
loop_
_entity.id
_entity.type
_entity.pdbx_description
1 polymer ?
#
loop_
_entity_poly.entity_id
_entity_poly.type
_entity_poly.pdbx_seq_one_letter_code
_entity_poly.pdbx_strand_id
1 'polypeptide(L)'
;MLKVDQLRVSYGHIEVLKGISFSVEMGEIVALIGGNGAGKTTTLSTISGLVRPTSGTISWKGEQIQNAAVEDIVGSGLAHCPEGRRIFPGLTVLENLITGTASRRRNKAEVEENLALVFDLFPRLKERLKQGGWSLSGGEQQMLAIGRALMGRPNLLMLDEPSLGLAPIVIEQVFDRILELNKRTGLGVLLVEQNSAMALEIASRAFVLETGVITLSGPSAKLADDPRIREAYLGG
;
A
#
# COMPACT_ATOMS: atom_id res chain seq x y z
N MET A 1 1.45 -13.10 7.55
CA MET A 1 2.37 -12.22 8.26
C MET A 1 3.54 -11.82 7.35
N LEU A 2 3.80 -10.54 7.23
CA LEU A 2 5.02 -9.97 6.66
C LEU A 2 5.97 -9.63 7.81
N LYS A 3 7.25 -10.01 7.70
CA LYS A 3 8.29 -9.61 8.63
C LYS A 3 9.46 -9.01 7.86
N VAL A 4 9.88 -7.83 8.24
CA VAL A 4 11.09 -7.14 7.79
C VAL A 4 12.06 -7.11 8.96
N ASP A 5 13.30 -7.54 8.74
CA ASP A 5 14.29 -7.65 9.83
C ASP A 5 15.65 -7.10 9.38
N GLN A 6 16.12 -6.07 10.11
CA GLN A 6 17.38 -5.37 9.89
C GLN A 6 17.61 -4.98 8.42
N LEU A 7 16.55 -4.53 7.72
CA LEU A 7 16.61 -4.25 6.31
C LEU A 7 17.45 -3.01 6.01
N ARG A 8 18.48 -3.18 5.18
CA ARG A 8 19.35 -2.11 4.67
C ARG A 8 19.25 -2.01 3.16
N VAL A 9 19.19 -0.80 2.67
CA VAL A 9 19.12 -0.52 1.21
C VAL A 9 19.99 0.68 0.90
N SER A 10 20.81 0.56 -0.15
CA SER A 10 21.64 1.64 -0.66
C SER A 10 21.44 1.84 -2.15
N TYR A 11 21.45 3.09 -2.59
CA TYR A 11 21.55 3.49 -3.99
C TYR A 11 22.95 4.06 -4.24
N GLY A 12 23.81 3.26 -4.86
CA GLY A 12 25.23 3.59 -4.96
C GLY A 12 25.86 3.70 -3.57
N HIS A 13 26.38 4.86 -3.23
CA HIS A 13 27.00 5.13 -1.93
C HIS A 13 26.05 5.70 -0.87
N ILE A 14 24.78 5.93 -1.21
CA ILE A 14 23.80 6.52 -0.31
C ILE A 14 22.99 5.41 0.34
N GLU A 15 23.16 5.20 1.65
CA GLU A 15 22.34 4.30 2.43
C GLU A 15 21.01 4.96 2.80
N VAL A 16 19.91 4.45 2.24
CA VAL A 16 18.56 4.99 2.42
C VAL A 16 17.84 4.30 3.57
N LEU A 17 17.94 2.96 3.68
CA LEU A 17 17.42 2.22 4.83
C LEU A 17 18.58 1.68 5.64
N LYS A 18 18.56 1.91 6.95
CA LYS A 18 19.69 1.72 7.87
C LYS A 18 19.42 0.64 8.92
N GLY A 19 18.78 -0.47 8.53
CA GLY A 19 18.48 -1.58 9.41
C GLY A 19 17.11 -1.48 10.06
N ILE A 20 16.08 -1.21 9.29
CA ILE A 20 14.70 -1.15 9.78
C ILE A 20 14.14 -2.55 10.06
N SER A 21 13.33 -2.65 11.11
CA SER A 21 12.63 -3.91 11.46
C SER A 21 11.18 -3.62 11.84
N PHE A 22 10.24 -4.32 11.21
CA PHE A 22 8.82 -4.24 11.54
C PHE A 22 8.06 -5.47 11.03
N SER A 23 6.80 -5.60 11.41
CA SER A 23 5.94 -6.68 10.93
C SER A 23 4.52 -6.19 10.66
N VAL A 24 3.83 -6.91 9.76
CA VAL A 24 2.40 -6.76 9.50
C VAL A 24 1.74 -8.12 9.64
N GLU A 25 0.80 -8.25 10.54
CA GLU A 25 0.04 -9.48 10.74
C GLU A 25 -1.04 -9.64 9.66
N MET A 26 -1.58 -10.85 9.54
CA MET A 26 -2.72 -11.08 8.65
C MET A 26 -3.94 -10.30 9.15
N GLY A 27 -4.61 -9.60 8.25
CA GLY A 27 -5.79 -8.80 8.59
C GLY A 27 -5.52 -7.50 9.37
N GLU A 28 -4.26 -7.17 9.61
CA GLU A 28 -3.87 -5.94 10.30
C GLU A 28 -3.69 -4.77 9.32
N ILE A 29 -4.10 -3.57 9.73
CA ILE A 29 -3.67 -2.33 9.08
C ILE A 29 -2.51 -1.75 9.88
N VAL A 30 -1.35 -1.64 9.23
CA VAL A 30 -0.14 -1.03 9.80
C VAL A 30 0.24 0.18 8.99
N ALA A 31 0.56 1.29 9.66
CA ALA A 31 1.08 2.49 9.02
C ALA A 31 2.61 2.60 9.16
N LEU A 32 3.27 3.00 8.08
CA LEU A 32 4.65 3.47 8.08
C LEU A 32 4.63 4.96 7.71
N ILE A 33 4.76 5.81 8.71
CA ILE A 33 4.66 7.28 8.56
C ILE A 33 6.05 7.93 8.59
N GLY A 34 6.19 9.04 7.90
CA GLY A 34 7.46 9.78 7.85
C GLY A 34 7.46 10.88 6.79
N GLY A 35 8.39 11.79 6.89
CA GLY A 35 8.57 12.88 5.92
C GLY A 35 9.05 12.39 4.53
N ASN A 36 9.11 13.33 3.58
CA ASN A 36 9.69 13.05 2.26
C ASN A 36 11.18 12.68 2.40
N GLY A 37 11.59 11.66 1.65
CA GLY A 37 12.97 11.17 1.71
C GLY A 37 13.29 10.27 2.92
N ALA A 38 12.32 9.97 3.80
CA ALA A 38 12.56 9.10 4.96
C ALA A 38 12.89 7.64 4.59
N GLY A 39 12.54 7.18 3.37
CA GLY A 39 12.76 5.82 2.90
C GLY A 39 11.49 4.99 2.74
N LYS A 40 10.31 5.61 2.84
CA LYS A 40 8.99 4.94 2.77
C LYS A 40 8.80 4.15 1.47
N THR A 41 8.86 4.83 0.33
CA THR A 41 8.74 4.20 -1.01
C THR A 41 9.83 3.16 -1.26
N THR A 42 11.06 3.41 -0.78
CA THR A 42 12.16 2.44 -0.85
C THR A 42 11.81 1.16 -0.09
N THR A 43 11.18 1.28 1.08
CA THR A 43 10.72 0.13 1.87
C THR A 43 9.73 -0.72 1.08
N LEU A 44 8.67 -0.11 0.51
CA LEU A 44 7.68 -0.84 -0.30
C LEU A 44 8.29 -1.43 -1.57
N SER A 45 9.15 -0.68 -2.25
CA SER A 45 9.84 -1.14 -3.46
C SER A 45 10.74 -2.34 -3.18
N THR A 46 11.37 -2.39 -1.99
CA THR A 46 12.21 -3.51 -1.61
C THR A 46 11.37 -4.75 -1.25
N ILE A 47 10.27 -4.57 -0.53
CA ILE A 47 9.33 -5.67 -0.23
C ILE A 47 8.72 -6.24 -1.52
N SER A 48 8.44 -5.39 -2.51
CA SER A 48 7.90 -5.80 -3.81
C SER A 48 8.94 -6.44 -4.76
N GLY A 49 10.23 -6.52 -4.36
CA GLY A 49 11.30 -7.05 -5.19
C GLY A 49 11.80 -6.12 -6.30
N LEU A 50 11.29 -4.88 -6.36
CA LEU A 50 11.72 -3.86 -7.33
C LEU A 50 13.12 -3.31 -7.01
N VAL A 51 13.50 -3.33 -5.73
CA VAL A 51 14.82 -2.91 -5.24
C VAL A 51 15.40 -4.05 -4.42
N ARG A 52 16.67 -4.40 -4.65
CA ARG A 52 17.35 -5.42 -3.86
C ARG A 52 17.92 -4.81 -2.59
N PRO A 53 17.74 -5.45 -1.42
CA PRO A 53 18.37 -5.00 -0.19
C PRO A 53 19.87 -5.24 -0.22
N THR A 54 20.62 -4.38 0.47
CA THR A 54 22.07 -4.56 0.71
C THR A 54 22.30 -5.63 1.79
N SER A 55 21.44 -5.68 2.79
CA SER A 55 21.42 -6.72 3.84
C SER A 55 20.07 -6.73 4.57
N GLY A 56 19.91 -7.69 5.48
CA GLY A 56 18.64 -7.92 6.18
C GLY A 56 17.77 -8.93 5.46
N THR A 57 16.61 -9.24 6.03
CA THR A 57 15.69 -10.25 5.50
C THR A 57 14.26 -9.75 5.43
N ILE A 58 13.53 -10.24 4.43
CA ILE A 58 12.09 -10.03 4.27
C ILE A 58 11.45 -11.40 4.20
N SER A 59 10.53 -11.68 5.12
CA SER A 59 9.78 -12.94 5.13
C SER A 59 8.29 -12.69 4.93
N TRP A 60 7.68 -13.45 4.04
CA TRP A 60 6.24 -13.46 3.79
C TRP A 60 5.68 -14.87 4.00
N LYS A 61 4.69 -15.02 4.89
CA LYS A 61 4.11 -16.32 5.27
C LYS A 61 5.15 -17.37 5.69
N GLY A 62 6.28 -16.92 6.28
CA GLY A 62 7.37 -17.78 6.72
C GLY A 62 8.47 -18.03 5.68
N GLU A 63 8.27 -17.66 4.43
CA GLU A 63 9.26 -17.81 3.36
C GLU A 63 10.04 -16.52 3.14
N GLN A 64 11.35 -16.63 2.92
CA GLN A 64 12.20 -15.48 2.59
C GLN A 64 11.98 -15.04 1.13
N ILE A 65 11.67 -13.75 0.94
CA ILE A 65 11.32 -13.20 -0.38
C ILE A 65 12.28 -12.12 -0.89
N GLN A 66 13.28 -11.71 -0.12
CA GLN A 66 14.18 -10.60 -0.50
C GLN A 66 14.96 -10.85 -1.81
N ASN A 67 15.07 -12.10 -2.24
CA ASN A 67 15.73 -12.49 -3.49
C ASN A 67 14.75 -13.08 -4.53
N ALA A 68 13.45 -13.12 -4.22
CA ALA A 68 12.44 -13.64 -5.13
C ALA A 68 12.24 -12.73 -6.35
N ALA A 69 11.71 -13.27 -7.43
CA ALA A 69 11.28 -12.46 -8.57
C ALA A 69 9.98 -11.71 -8.23
N VAL A 70 9.77 -10.57 -8.87
CA VAL A 70 8.56 -9.75 -8.63
C VAL A 70 7.29 -10.55 -8.87
N GLU A 71 7.27 -11.37 -9.93
CA GLU A 71 6.15 -12.22 -10.30
C GLU A 71 5.80 -13.24 -9.21
N ASP A 72 6.80 -13.82 -8.55
CA ASP A 72 6.63 -14.78 -7.46
C ASP A 72 6.08 -14.08 -6.22
N ILE A 73 6.59 -12.88 -5.90
CA ILE A 73 6.11 -12.06 -4.79
C ILE A 73 4.63 -11.71 -4.98
N VAL A 74 4.27 -11.20 -6.16
CA VAL A 74 2.88 -10.88 -6.49
C VAL A 74 2.03 -12.17 -6.50
N GLY A 75 2.55 -13.25 -7.08
CA GLY A 75 1.92 -14.58 -7.09
C GLY A 75 1.66 -15.14 -5.69
N SER A 76 2.47 -14.80 -4.69
CA SER A 76 2.28 -15.23 -3.29
C SER A 76 1.17 -14.48 -2.54
N GLY A 77 0.65 -13.40 -3.14
CA GLY A 77 -0.45 -12.58 -2.60
C GLY A 77 -0.03 -11.27 -1.95
N LEU A 78 1.14 -10.75 -2.30
CA LEU A 78 1.54 -9.38 -2.01
C LEU A 78 1.16 -8.48 -3.20
N ALA A 79 0.38 -7.43 -2.98
CA ALA A 79 0.08 -6.43 -3.99
C ALA A 79 0.63 -5.07 -3.58
N HIS A 80 1.21 -4.35 -4.53
CA HIS A 80 1.74 -3.02 -4.35
C HIS A 80 0.99 -2.03 -5.24
N CYS A 81 0.40 -1.01 -4.63
CA CYS A 81 -0.16 0.15 -5.31
C CYS A 81 0.84 1.31 -5.11
N PRO A 82 1.70 1.60 -6.08
CA PRO A 82 2.74 2.61 -5.95
C PRO A 82 2.19 4.02 -6.02
N GLU A 83 2.97 4.97 -5.55
CA GLU A 83 2.71 6.40 -5.67
C GLU A 83 2.44 6.82 -7.13
N GLY A 84 1.61 7.84 -7.32
CA GLY A 84 1.28 8.38 -8.63
C GLY A 84 0.26 7.54 -9.40
N ARG A 85 -0.50 6.67 -8.71
CA ARG A 85 -1.64 5.87 -9.23
C ARG A 85 -1.25 4.85 -10.29
N ARG A 86 -0.29 5.13 -11.15
CA ARG A 86 0.26 4.25 -12.20
C ARG A 86 -0.81 3.51 -13.00
N ILE A 87 -1.91 4.19 -13.32
CA ILE A 87 -2.94 3.65 -14.23
C ILE A 87 -2.41 3.63 -15.67
N PHE A 88 -3.00 2.80 -16.51
CA PHE A 88 -2.74 2.79 -17.94
C PHE A 88 -3.68 3.78 -18.62
N PRO A 89 -3.21 4.97 -19.02
CA PRO A 89 -4.11 6.03 -19.51
C PRO A 89 -4.80 5.68 -20.82
N GLY A 90 -4.18 4.87 -21.67
CA GLY A 90 -4.73 4.40 -22.94
C GLY A 90 -5.74 3.28 -22.82
N LEU A 91 -5.92 2.70 -21.62
CA LEU A 91 -6.92 1.66 -21.36
C LEU A 91 -8.16 2.25 -20.71
N THR A 92 -9.30 1.60 -20.94
CA THR A 92 -10.54 1.87 -20.22
C THR A 92 -10.43 1.49 -18.75
N VAL A 93 -11.41 1.92 -17.93
CA VAL A 93 -11.51 1.49 -16.52
C VAL A 93 -11.54 -0.03 -16.41
N LEU A 94 -12.38 -0.70 -17.20
CA LEU A 94 -12.49 -2.16 -17.17
C LEU A 94 -11.16 -2.83 -17.56
N GLU A 95 -10.51 -2.39 -18.63
CA GLU A 95 -9.24 -2.95 -19.07
C GLU A 95 -8.14 -2.74 -18.03
N ASN A 96 -8.07 -1.55 -17.40
CA ASN A 96 -7.16 -1.33 -16.28
C ASN A 96 -7.38 -2.33 -15.15
N LEU A 97 -8.64 -2.59 -14.74
CA LEU A 97 -8.94 -3.56 -13.70
C LEU A 97 -8.49 -4.97 -14.11
N ILE A 98 -8.80 -5.39 -15.34
CA ILE A 98 -8.45 -6.72 -15.84
C ILE A 98 -6.94 -6.96 -15.86
N THR A 99 -6.09 -5.92 -16.09
CA THR A 99 -4.63 -6.10 -16.01
C THR A 99 -4.18 -6.60 -14.63
N GLY A 100 -4.92 -6.29 -13.56
CA GLY A 100 -4.62 -6.76 -12.20
C GLY A 100 -4.76 -8.27 -12.00
N THR A 101 -5.37 -8.99 -12.97
CA THR A 101 -5.51 -10.45 -12.91
C THR A 101 -4.30 -11.20 -13.49
N ALA A 102 -3.35 -10.49 -14.12
CA ALA A 102 -2.28 -11.09 -14.91
C ALA A 102 -1.29 -11.94 -14.08
N SER A 103 -1.16 -11.68 -12.78
CA SER A 103 -0.24 -12.41 -11.89
C SER A 103 -0.65 -13.86 -11.60
N ARG A 104 -1.90 -14.24 -11.88
CA ARG A 104 -2.43 -15.59 -11.67
C ARG A 104 -3.43 -15.91 -12.77
N ARG A 105 -3.33 -17.14 -13.34
CA ARG A 105 -4.40 -17.65 -14.22
C ARG A 105 -5.68 -17.77 -13.39
N ARG A 106 -6.67 -16.94 -13.71
CA ARG A 106 -7.99 -16.95 -13.08
C ARG A 106 -9.03 -17.41 -14.07
N ASN A 107 -10.01 -18.17 -13.58
CA ASN A 107 -11.19 -18.47 -14.39
C ASN A 107 -12.13 -17.25 -14.43
N LYS A 108 -13.09 -17.28 -15.36
CA LYS A 108 -14.03 -16.18 -15.59
C LYS A 108 -14.85 -15.84 -14.34
N ALA A 109 -15.29 -16.84 -13.59
CA ALA A 109 -16.09 -16.63 -12.36
C ALA A 109 -15.31 -15.88 -11.29
N GLU A 110 -14.03 -16.22 -11.07
CA GLU A 110 -13.16 -15.49 -10.12
C GLU A 110 -12.95 -14.03 -10.53
N VAL A 111 -12.81 -13.75 -11.83
CA VAL A 111 -12.69 -12.38 -12.33
C VAL A 111 -13.98 -11.61 -12.10
N GLU A 112 -15.15 -12.22 -12.35
CA GLU A 112 -16.45 -11.58 -12.10
C GLU A 112 -16.68 -11.30 -10.61
N GLU A 113 -16.32 -12.22 -9.71
CA GLU A 113 -16.39 -11.99 -8.26
C GLU A 113 -15.48 -10.84 -7.81
N ASN A 114 -14.26 -10.74 -8.35
CA ASN A 114 -13.33 -9.68 -8.01
C ASN A 114 -13.82 -8.32 -8.52
N LEU A 115 -14.37 -8.29 -9.72
CA LEU A 115 -15.02 -7.09 -10.27
C LEU A 115 -16.22 -6.68 -9.40
N ALA A 116 -17.03 -7.62 -8.95
CA ALA A 116 -18.17 -7.33 -8.08
C ALA A 116 -17.71 -6.69 -6.76
N LEU A 117 -16.66 -7.21 -6.12
CA LEU A 117 -16.08 -6.62 -4.92
C LEU A 117 -15.56 -5.19 -5.17
N VAL A 118 -14.82 -5.00 -6.27
CA VAL A 118 -14.27 -3.68 -6.63
C VAL A 118 -15.40 -2.67 -6.91
N PHE A 119 -16.47 -3.08 -7.59
CA PHE A 119 -17.58 -2.18 -7.89
C PHE A 119 -18.46 -1.88 -6.68
N ASP A 120 -18.52 -2.78 -5.72
CA ASP A 120 -19.22 -2.53 -4.46
C ASP A 120 -18.44 -1.51 -3.60
N LEU A 121 -17.11 -1.64 -3.54
CA LEU A 121 -16.25 -0.68 -2.86
C LEU A 121 -16.18 0.68 -3.59
N PHE A 122 -16.14 0.66 -4.91
CA PHE A 122 -15.96 1.83 -5.77
C PHE A 122 -17.03 1.93 -6.85
N PRO A 123 -18.30 2.25 -6.52
CA PRO A 123 -19.43 2.25 -7.46
C PRO A 123 -19.20 3.14 -8.69
N ARG A 124 -18.48 4.27 -8.51
CA ARG A 124 -18.13 5.18 -9.60
C ARG A 124 -17.32 4.52 -10.73
N LEU A 125 -16.51 3.52 -10.43
CA LEU A 125 -15.77 2.78 -11.44
C LEU A 125 -16.71 1.96 -12.33
N LYS A 126 -17.78 1.39 -11.74
CA LYS A 126 -18.81 0.65 -12.49
C LYS A 126 -19.56 1.54 -13.47
N GLU A 127 -19.89 2.75 -13.08
CA GLU A 127 -20.58 3.74 -13.92
C GLU A 127 -19.73 4.16 -15.13
N ARG A 128 -18.39 4.04 -15.02
CA ARG A 128 -17.41 4.56 -15.97
C ARG A 128 -16.57 3.49 -16.67
N LEU A 129 -17.06 2.25 -16.73
CA LEU A 129 -16.32 1.08 -17.24
C LEU A 129 -15.66 1.26 -18.60
N LYS A 130 -16.35 1.97 -19.49
CA LYS A 130 -15.90 2.20 -20.87
C LYS A 130 -15.12 3.51 -21.05
N GLN A 131 -14.97 4.32 -19.99
CA GLN A 131 -14.18 5.55 -20.07
C GLN A 131 -12.68 5.23 -20.03
N GLY A 132 -11.89 6.02 -20.74
CA GLY A 132 -10.44 5.95 -20.68
C GLY A 132 -9.92 6.40 -19.31
N GLY A 133 -8.93 5.70 -18.76
CA GLY A 133 -8.36 6.01 -17.44
C GLY A 133 -7.90 7.47 -17.30
N TRP A 134 -7.40 8.07 -18.39
CA TRP A 134 -6.95 9.47 -18.42
C TRP A 134 -8.06 10.49 -18.13
N SER A 135 -9.33 10.15 -18.39
CA SER A 135 -10.47 11.06 -18.23
C SER A 135 -11.07 11.07 -16.81
N LEU A 136 -10.57 10.22 -15.92
CA LEU A 136 -11.02 10.13 -14.54
C LEU A 136 -10.44 11.28 -13.69
N SER A 137 -11.20 11.69 -12.68
CA SER A 137 -10.69 12.58 -11.63
C SER A 137 -9.55 11.91 -10.85
N GLY A 138 -8.73 12.69 -10.15
CA GLY A 138 -7.63 12.16 -9.35
C GLY A 138 -8.06 11.10 -8.33
N GLY A 139 -9.18 11.30 -7.66
CA GLY A 139 -9.74 10.32 -6.72
C GLY A 139 -10.21 9.04 -7.40
N GLU A 140 -10.90 9.16 -8.55
CA GLU A 140 -11.32 7.98 -9.32
C GLU A 140 -10.14 7.19 -9.87
N GLN A 141 -9.06 7.88 -10.27
CA GLN A 141 -7.81 7.22 -10.67
C GLN A 141 -7.17 6.47 -9.50
N GLN A 142 -7.21 7.03 -8.28
CA GLN A 142 -6.71 6.36 -7.07
C GLN A 142 -7.55 5.12 -6.74
N MET A 143 -8.88 5.24 -6.80
CA MET A 143 -9.78 4.11 -6.62
C MET A 143 -9.55 3.04 -7.69
N LEU A 144 -9.27 3.42 -8.95
CA LEU A 144 -8.94 2.50 -10.02
C LEU A 144 -7.61 1.78 -9.78
N ALA A 145 -6.58 2.47 -9.28
CA ALA A 145 -5.30 1.87 -8.95
C ALA A 145 -5.43 0.83 -7.82
N ILE A 146 -6.17 1.18 -6.76
CA ILE A 146 -6.47 0.25 -5.65
C ILE A 146 -7.32 -0.92 -6.18
N GLY A 147 -8.39 -0.65 -6.92
CA GLY A 147 -9.25 -1.67 -7.53
C GLY A 147 -8.46 -2.66 -8.39
N ARG A 148 -7.54 -2.17 -9.22
CA ARG A 148 -6.64 -3.02 -10.02
C ARG A 148 -5.78 -3.93 -9.15
N ALA A 149 -5.21 -3.43 -8.04
CA ALA A 149 -4.44 -4.26 -7.12
C ALA A 149 -5.31 -5.35 -6.48
N LEU A 150 -6.57 -5.06 -6.15
CA LEU A 150 -7.53 -6.00 -5.58
C LEU A 150 -7.93 -7.12 -6.55
N MET A 151 -7.91 -6.87 -7.87
CA MET A 151 -8.17 -7.91 -8.87
C MET A 151 -7.23 -9.10 -8.76
N GLY A 152 -6.04 -8.91 -8.19
CA GLY A 152 -5.08 -9.96 -7.84
C GLY A 152 -5.48 -10.83 -6.64
N ARG A 153 -6.56 -10.55 -5.89
CA ARG A 153 -6.90 -11.17 -4.60
C ARG A 153 -5.71 -11.27 -3.66
N PRO A 154 -5.11 -10.16 -3.29
CA PRO A 154 -3.96 -10.17 -2.39
C PRO A 154 -4.36 -10.59 -0.97
N ASN A 155 -3.38 -11.07 -0.20
CA ASN A 155 -3.49 -11.26 1.25
C ASN A 155 -2.92 -10.04 2.02
N LEU A 156 -2.04 -9.27 1.35
CA LEU A 156 -1.52 -7.99 1.85
C LEU A 156 -1.51 -6.98 0.71
N LEU A 157 -2.11 -5.82 0.95
CA LEU A 157 -2.09 -4.67 0.06
C LEU A 157 -1.13 -3.62 0.63
N MET A 158 -0.13 -3.25 -0.15
CA MET A 158 0.81 -2.19 0.18
C MET A 158 0.43 -0.93 -0.61
N LEU A 159 0.19 0.16 0.10
CA LEU A 159 -0.26 1.44 -0.47
C LEU A 159 0.81 2.51 -0.22
N ASP A 160 1.30 3.12 -1.29
CA ASP A 160 2.31 4.17 -1.24
C ASP A 160 1.66 5.53 -1.45
N GLU A 161 1.52 6.29 -0.37
CA GLU A 161 0.93 7.65 -0.30
C GLU A 161 -0.40 7.78 -1.05
N PRO A 162 -1.43 6.96 -0.71
CA PRO A 162 -2.71 6.96 -1.42
C PRO A 162 -3.47 8.30 -1.30
N SER A 163 -3.13 9.15 -0.34
CA SER A 163 -3.73 10.48 -0.14
C SER A 163 -3.13 11.57 -1.03
N LEU A 164 -1.96 11.34 -1.62
CA LEU A 164 -1.18 12.38 -2.30
C LEU A 164 -1.92 13.02 -3.46
N GLY A 165 -2.03 14.36 -3.41
CA GLY A 165 -2.67 15.17 -4.47
C GLY A 165 -4.17 14.95 -4.61
N LEU A 166 -4.83 14.53 -3.53
CA LEU A 166 -6.29 14.42 -3.45
C LEU A 166 -6.89 15.54 -2.59
N ALA A 167 -8.13 15.91 -2.88
CA ALA A 167 -8.89 16.82 -2.03
C ALA A 167 -9.28 16.12 -0.71
N PRO A 168 -9.39 16.86 0.43
CA PRO A 168 -9.64 16.26 1.75
C PRO A 168 -10.81 15.28 1.78
N ILE A 169 -11.95 15.65 1.23
CA ILE A 169 -13.14 14.78 1.18
C ILE A 169 -12.89 13.46 0.41
N VAL A 170 -12.01 13.48 -0.60
CA VAL A 170 -11.67 12.28 -1.37
C VAL A 170 -10.70 11.40 -0.58
N ILE A 171 -9.80 12.00 0.20
CA ILE A 171 -8.90 11.27 1.10
C ILE A 171 -9.73 10.46 2.10
N GLU A 172 -10.67 11.11 2.79
CA GLU A 172 -11.58 10.43 3.73
C GLU A 172 -12.29 9.25 3.06
N GLN A 173 -12.86 9.45 1.87
CA GLN A 173 -13.51 8.36 1.12
C GLN A 173 -12.57 7.20 0.81
N VAL A 174 -11.33 7.45 0.38
CA VAL A 174 -10.35 6.39 0.08
C VAL A 174 -10.00 5.62 1.35
N PHE A 175 -9.76 6.30 2.47
CA PHE A 175 -9.41 5.66 3.74
C PHE A 175 -10.57 4.86 4.33
N ASP A 176 -11.80 5.38 4.24
CA ASP A 176 -13.00 4.64 4.63
C ASP A 176 -13.14 3.33 3.84
N ARG A 177 -12.89 3.36 2.51
CA ARG A 177 -12.94 2.16 1.67
C ARG A 177 -11.84 1.17 1.99
N ILE A 178 -10.63 1.63 2.36
CA ILE A 178 -9.55 0.75 2.82
C ILE A 178 -9.96 0.06 4.13
N LEU A 179 -10.52 0.81 5.08
CA LEU A 179 -10.99 0.27 6.36
C LEU A 179 -12.15 -0.72 6.16
N GLU A 180 -13.12 -0.37 5.32
CA GLU A 180 -14.23 -1.26 4.96
C GLU A 180 -13.73 -2.57 4.33
N LEU A 181 -12.81 -2.47 3.36
CA LEU A 181 -12.19 -3.61 2.71
C LEU A 181 -11.51 -4.54 3.73
N ASN A 182 -10.67 -3.98 4.61
CA ASN A 182 -10.01 -4.76 5.66
C ASN A 182 -11.00 -5.48 6.56
N LYS A 183 -12.03 -4.79 7.07
CA LYS A 183 -13.07 -5.38 7.94
C LYS A 183 -13.86 -6.50 7.27
N ARG A 184 -14.16 -6.36 5.98
CA ARG A 184 -14.99 -7.34 5.22
C ARG A 184 -14.22 -8.57 4.80
N THR A 185 -12.95 -8.41 4.46
CA THR A 185 -12.17 -9.46 3.81
C THR A 185 -11.04 -10.04 4.66
N GLY A 186 -10.66 -9.39 5.75
CA GLY A 186 -9.48 -9.71 6.52
C GLY A 186 -8.17 -9.44 5.77
N LEU A 187 -8.20 -8.58 4.72
CA LEU A 187 -7.01 -8.19 3.97
C LEU A 187 -6.07 -7.40 4.86
N GLY A 188 -4.80 -7.82 4.97
CA GLY A 188 -3.76 -7.01 5.60
C GLY A 188 -3.44 -5.78 4.76
N VAL A 189 -3.11 -4.66 5.40
CA VAL A 189 -2.72 -3.42 4.72
C VAL A 189 -1.45 -2.87 5.33
N LEU A 190 -0.44 -2.61 4.51
CA LEU A 190 0.71 -1.77 4.85
C LEU A 190 0.53 -0.41 4.17
N LEU A 191 0.18 0.58 4.96
CA LEU A 191 -0.08 1.94 4.51
C LEU A 191 1.15 2.80 4.72
N VAL A 192 1.71 3.33 3.67
CA VAL A 192 2.79 4.31 3.73
C VAL A 192 2.21 5.69 3.48
N GLU A 193 2.44 6.62 4.40
CA GLU A 193 1.84 7.95 4.34
C GLU A 193 2.75 9.06 4.90
N GLN A 194 2.61 10.25 4.33
CA GLN A 194 3.10 11.48 4.93
C GLN A 194 2.02 12.12 5.81
N ASN A 195 0.73 11.99 5.44
CA ASN A 195 -0.39 12.42 6.25
C ASN A 195 -0.60 11.47 7.44
N SER A 196 0.15 11.72 8.51
CA SER A 196 0.17 10.84 9.69
C SER A 196 -1.16 10.82 10.43
N ALA A 197 -1.92 11.91 10.47
CA ALA A 197 -3.21 11.98 11.16
C ALA A 197 -4.15 10.91 10.61
N MET A 198 -4.38 10.93 9.30
CA MET A 198 -5.26 9.97 8.62
C MET A 198 -4.74 8.53 8.73
N ALA A 199 -3.42 8.34 8.61
CA ALA A 199 -2.83 7.01 8.72
C ALA A 199 -3.00 6.41 10.13
N LEU A 200 -2.81 7.22 11.19
CA LEU A 200 -2.97 6.79 12.58
C LEU A 200 -4.43 6.50 12.95
N GLU A 201 -5.38 7.16 12.29
CA GLU A 201 -6.82 6.95 12.53
C GLU A 201 -7.28 5.55 12.13
N ILE A 202 -6.79 5.01 11.01
CA ILE A 202 -7.23 3.71 10.50
C ILE A 202 -6.31 2.55 10.87
N ALA A 203 -5.04 2.81 11.17
CA ALA A 203 -4.08 1.76 11.49
C ALA A 203 -4.17 1.31 12.95
N SER A 204 -3.97 0.04 13.22
CA SER A 204 -3.86 -0.51 14.58
C SER A 204 -2.52 -0.19 15.23
N ARG A 205 -1.46 -0.26 14.43
CA ARG A 205 -0.07 0.07 14.81
C ARG A 205 0.58 0.95 13.77
N ALA A 206 1.55 1.74 14.22
CA ALA A 206 2.35 2.51 13.29
C ALA A 206 3.85 2.47 13.66
N PHE A 207 4.66 2.74 12.65
CA PHE A 207 6.11 2.91 12.71
C PHE A 207 6.45 4.27 12.12
N VAL A 208 7.27 5.04 12.83
CA VAL A 208 7.75 6.35 12.37
C VAL A 208 9.13 6.16 11.76
N LEU A 209 9.24 6.45 10.48
CA LEU A 209 10.48 6.34 9.71
C LEU A 209 11.09 7.73 9.51
N GLU A 210 12.32 7.93 9.99
CA GLU A 210 13.06 9.17 9.83
C GLU A 210 14.48 8.86 9.34
N THR A 211 14.83 9.42 8.21
CA THR A 211 16.18 9.30 7.62
C THR A 211 16.71 7.85 7.59
N GLY A 212 15.80 6.90 7.24
CA GLY A 212 16.13 5.49 7.07
C GLY A 212 16.14 4.63 8.34
N VAL A 213 15.70 5.16 9.49
CA VAL A 213 15.57 4.42 10.75
C VAL A 213 14.16 4.55 11.32
N ILE A 214 13.69 3.51 12.00
CA ILE A 214 12.44 3.58 12.76
C ILE A 214 12.75 4.20 14.13
N THR A 215 12.24 5.41 14.37
CA THR A 215 12.47 6.19 15.60
C THR A 215 11.44 5.93 16.67
N LEU A 216 10.18 5.64 16.26
CA LEU A 216 9.07 5.35 17.15
C LEU A 216 8.23 4.21 16.58
N SER A 217 7.62 3.43 17.44
CA SER A 217 6.66 2.40 17.04
C SER A 217 5.69 2.07 18.17
N GLY A 218 4.49 1.65 17.82
CA GLY A 218 3.51 1.21 18.80
C GLY A 218 2.07 1.26 18.30
N PRO A 219 1.10 1.06 19.21
CA PRO A 219 -0.31 1.24 18.92
C PRO A 219 -0.58 2.67 18.41
N SER A 220 -1.34 2.80 17.31
CA SER A 220 -1.59 4.09 16.66
C SER A 220 -2.23 5.11 17.61
N ALA A 221 -3.16 4.69 18.47
CA ALA A 221 -3.78 5.55 19.47
C ALA A 221 -2.76 6.19 20.44
N LYS A 222 -1.71 5.42 20.84
CA LYS A 222 -0.64 5.96 21.71
C LYS A 222 0.28 6.91 20.95
N LEU A 223 0.57 6.62 19.70
CA LEU A 223 1.41 7.50 18.86
C LEU A 223 0.69 8.80 18.50
N ALA A 224 -0.61 8.80 18.30
CA ALA A 224 -1.41 10.00 18.07
C ALA A 224 -1.37 10.98 19.27
N ASP A 225 -1.15 10.46 20.48
CA ASP A 225 -1.01 11.26 21.70
C ASP A 225 0.42 11.65 22.05
N ASP A 226 1.42 11.12 21.33
CA ASP A 226 2.83 11.42 21.57
C ASP A 226 3.14 12.88 21.15
N PRO A 227 3.68 13.73 22.05
CA PRO A 227 4.00 15.12 21.72
C PRO A 227 4.92 15.30 20.52
N ARG A 228 5.87 14.37 20.31
CA ARG A 228 6.81 14.40 19.16
C ARG A 228 6.06 14.21 17.84
N ILE A 229 5.06 13.35 17.83
CA ILE A 229 4.22 13.12 16.64
C ILE A 229 3.30 14.32 16.40
N ARG A 230 2.73 14.89 17.44
CA ARG A 230 1.87 16.08 17.33
C ARG A 230 2.65 17.27 16.76
N GLU A 231 3.83 17.55 17.29
CA GLU A 231 4.66 18.65 16.84
C GLU A 231 5.20 18.46 15.41
N ALA A 232 5.70 17.26 15.09
CA ALA A 232 6.35 16.98 13.80
C ALA A 232 5.37 16.73 12.65
N TYR A 233 4.19 16.14 12.94
CA TYR A 233 3.34 15.55 11.92
C TYR A 233 1.85 15.89 12.00
N LEU A 234 1.33 16.42 13.14
CA LEU A 234 -0.10 16.69 13.31
C LEU A 234 -0.43 18.20 13.32
N GLY A 235 0.59 19.06 13.19
CA GLY A 235 0.44 20.52 13.21
C GLY A 235 0.00 20.96 14.59
N GLY A 236 0.94 21.09 15.52
CA GLY A 236 0.75 21.53 16.88
C GLY A 236 0.22 22.94 17.02
#